data_ed08151254d04bba5afc9de2b6e44527
#
_entry.id   ed08151254d04bba5afc9de2b6e44527
#
_cell.length_a   1.000
_cell.length_b   1.000
_cell.length_c   1.000
_cell.angle_alpha   90.00
_cell.angle_beta   90.00
_cell.angle_gamma   90.00
#
_symmetry.space_group_name_H-M   'P 1'
#
loop_
_entity.id
_entity.type
_entity.pdbx_description
1 polymer ?
#
loop_
_entity_poly.entity_id
_entity_poly.type
_entity_poly.pdbx_seq_one_letter_code
_entity_poly.pdbx_strand_id
1 'polypeptide(L)'
;IAISIPVNEKEPWRRGWFDAFSWGNVSAYGTEILLKNKEKIDDKEFIDSLEKSILQTADGLLKNVNTSPFGVSSGKIFWGSNGVVCDDAHMLLLAYDLSKNTDYYEAAKKQLDYILGCNPLNICYITGEGVNSTKNPHHRPSGFIGKTMPGMLAGGPCAGLHDAVAREMLQGKAPLSCYIDNIQSYSTNEIAIYWNSPLVYIVAKLGML
;
A
#
# COMPACT_ATOMS: atom_id res chain seq x y z
N ILE A 1 -5.82 -22.81 23.38
CA ILE A 1 -4.71 -21.96 23.85
C ILE A 1 -5.29 -20.57 23.84
N ALA A 2 -5.63 -20.03 25.05
CA ALA A 2 -6.04 -18.64 25.18
C ALA A 2 -4.82 -17.77 24.84
N ILE A 3 -4.85 -17.07 23.72
CA ILE A 3 -3.86 -16.04 23.41
C ILE A 3 -4.26 -14.83 24.28
N SER A 4 -3.62 -14.67 25.44
CA SER A 4 -3.70 -13.41 26.17
C SER A 4 -2.91 -12.37 25.41
N ILE A 5 -3.62 -11.47 24.72
CA ILE A 5 -3.00 -10.27 24.16
C ILE A 5 -2.57 -9.41 25.35
N PRO A 6 -1.29 -9.04 25.49
CA PRO A 6 -0.85 -8.18 26.59
C PRO A 6 -1.62 -6.86 26.51
N VAL A 7 -2.48 -6.61 27.48
CA VAL A 7 -3.12 -5.30 27.64
C VAL A 7 -2.03 -4.36 28.14
N ASN A 8 -1.62 -3.40 27.33
CA ASN A 8 -0.78 -2.31 27.85
C ASN A 8 -1.66 -1.44 28.75
N GLU A 9 -1.52 -1.60 30.05
CA GLU A 9 -2.31 -0.87 31.06
C GLU A 9 -2.19 0.65 30.94
N LYS A 10 -1.13 1.15 30.26
CA LYS A 10 -0.91 2.58 30.00
C LYS A 10 -1.72 3.10 28.81
N GLU A 11 -2.26 2.22 27.98
CA GLU A 11 -3.02 2.58 26.77
C GLU A 11 -4.24 1.67 26.59
N PRO A 12 -5.19 1.64 27.57
CA PRO A 12 -6.36 0.76 27.53
C PRO A 12 -7.28 1.02 26.32
N TRP A 13 -7.17 2.20 25.71
CA TRP A 13 -7.90 2.60 24.50
C TRP A 13 -7.35 1.96 23.22
N ARG A 14 -6.16 1.35 23.23
CA ARG A 14 -5.65 0.55 22.08
C ARG A 14 -6.22 -0.86 22.01
N ARG A 15 -6.97 -1.29 23.01
CA ARG A 15 -7.68 -2.57 22.91
C ARG A 15 -8.75 -2.47 21.86
N GLY A 16 -8.63 -3.28 20.80
CA GLY A 16 -9.55 -3.26 19.66
C GLY A 16 -9.28 -2.14 18.64
N TRP A 17 -8.15 -1.44 18.73
CA TRP A 17 -7.73 -0.51 17.70
C TRP A 17 -6.97 -1.23 16.59
N PHE A 18 -7.35 -0.96 15.35
CA PHE A 18 -6.66 -1.45 14.17
C PHE A 18 -5.63 -0.42 13.70
N ASP A 19 -4.36 -0.81 13.71
CA ASP A 19 -3.31 -0.07 13.02
C ASP A 19 -3.28 -0.51 11.54
N ALA A 20 -3.23 0.45 10.61
CA ALA A 20 -3.21 0.17 9.19
C ALA A 20 -1.99 -0.68 8.78
N PHE A 21 -2.11 -1.41 7.68
CA PHE A 21 -0.99 -2.16 7.12
C PHE A 21 0.19 -1.24 6.82
N SER A 22 1.39 -1.64 7.21
CA SER A 22 2.61 -0.96 6.85
C SER A 22 3.83 -1.85 7.05
N TRP A 23 4.94 -1.52 6.40
CA TRP A 23 6.22 -2.21 6.63
C TRP A 23 6.77 -1.99 8.05
N GLY A 24 6.46 -0.86 8.66
CA GLY A 24 6.92 -0.49 10.00
C GLY A 24 6.08 -1.08 11.13
N ASN A 25 4.86 -1.53 10.83
CA ASN A 25 3.96 -2.15 11.79
C ASN A 25 3.18 -3.29 11.12
N VAL A 26 3.51 -4.51 11.50
CA VAL A 26 2.91 -5.73 10.95
C VAL A 26 1.73 -6.25 11.79
N SER A 27 1.28 -5.52 12.81
CA SER A 27 0.19 -5.95 13.69
C SER A 27 -1.14 -6.14 12.95
N ALA A 28 -1.37 -5.38 11.88
CA ALA A 28 -2.56 -5.48 11.04
C ALA A 28 -2.76 -6.89 10.44
N TYR A 29 -1.68 -7.57 10.04
CA TYR A 29 -1.76 -8.95 9.55
C TYR A 29 -2.22 -9.92 10.65
N GLY A 30 -1.79 -9.70 11.91
CA GLY A 30 -2.30 -10.46 13.06
C GLY A 30 -3.78 -10.22 13.27
N THR A 31 -4.25 -8.98 13.17
CA THR A 31 -5.67 -8.63 13.26
C THR A 31 -6.50 -9.29 12.17
N GLU A 32 -6.02 -9.29 10.92
CA GLU A 32 -6.68 -9.99 9.81
C GLU A 32 -6.83 -11.50 10.10
N ILE A 33 -5.78 -12.14 10.64
CA ILE A 33 -5.83 -13.56 11.01
C ILE A 33 -6.82 -13.80 12.16
N LEU A 34 -6.88 -12.91 13.15
CA LEU A 34 -7.89 -12.99 14.23
C LEU A 34 -9.30 -12.92 13.65
N LEU A 35 -9.58 -12.00 12.75
CA LEU A 35 -10.91 -11.86 12.13
C LEU A 35 -11.28 -13.05 11.24
N LYS A 36 -10.33 -13.65 10.53
CA LYS A 36 -10.54 -14.90 9.78
C LYS A 36 -10.86 -16.11 10.67
N ASN A 37 -10.61 -16.01 11.97
CA ASN A 37 -10.88 -17.05 12.97
C ASN A 37 -11.78 -16.55 14.10
N LYS A 38 -12.58 -15.52 13.85
CA LYS A 38 -13.38 -14.84 14.88
C LYS A 38 -14.38 -15.76 15.61
N GLU A 39 -14.82 -16.83 14.96
CA GLU A 39 -15.68 -17.84 15.55
C GLU A 39 -15.02 -18.63 16.71
N LYS A 40 -13.69 -18.60 16.80
CA LYS A 40 -12.90 -19.24 17.86
C LYS A 40 -12.57 -18.30 19.03
N ILE A 41 -13.05 -17.06 18.98
CA ILE A 41 -12.74 -16.01 19.96
C ILE A 41 -14.00 -15.70 20.76
N ASP A 42 -13.93 -15.90 22.06
CA ASP A 42 -15.10 -15.69 22.95
C ASP A 42 -15.40 -14.21 23.21
N ASP A 43 -14.37 -13.33 23.14
CA ASP A 43 -14.51 -11.88 23.36
C ASP A 43 -15.11 -11.19 22.11
N LYS A 44 -16.44 -11.25 22.01
CA LYS A 44 -17.17 -10.66 20.88
C LYS A 44 -17.07 -9.14 20.84
N GLU A 45 -17.08 -8.48 22.00
CA GLU A 45 -16.95 -7.02 22.08
C GLU A 45 -15.63 -6.56 21.49
N PHE A 46 -14.55 -7.30 21.77
CA PHE A 46 -13.25 -7.06 21.18
C PHE A 46 -13.27 -7.19 19.65
N ILE A 47 -13.88 -8.27 19.11
CA ILE A 47 -14.02 -8.48 17.67
C ILE A 47 -14.82 -7.35 17.02
N ASP A 48 -15.98 -7.00 17.58
CA ASP A 48 -16.83 -5.93 17.07
C ASP A 48 -16.09 -4.59 17.03
N SER A 49 -15.28 -4.31 18.06
CA SER A 49 -14.46 -3.08 18.11
C SER A 49 -13.37 -3.05 17.03
N LEU A 50 -12.75 -4.20 16.74
CA LEU A 50 -11.77 -4.33 15.63
C LEU A 50 -12.44 -4.13 14.27
N GLU A 51 -13.58 -4.80 14.01
CA GLU A 51 -14.32 -4.64 12.75
C GLU A 51 -14.74 -3.19 12.54
N LYS A 52 -15.24 -2.54 13.57
CA LYS A 52 -15.60 -1.10 13.52
C LYS A 52 -14.40 -0.22 13.20
N SER A 53 -13.26 -0.46 13.82
CA SER A 53 -12.04 0.32 13.59
C SER A 53 -11.53 0.15 12.15
N ILE A 54 -11.61 -1.06 11.59
CA ILE A 54 -11.26 -1.35 10.19
C ILE A 54 -12.17 -0.56 9.25
N LEU A 55 -13.48 -0.63 9.44
CA LEU A 55 -14.44 0.08 8.58
C LEU A 55 -14.26 1.59 8.66
N GLN A 56 -14.01 2.15 9.84
CA GLN A 56 -13.71 3.58 9.99
C GLN A 56 -12.43 4.00 9.23
N THR A 57 -11.39 3.19 9.27
CA THR A 57 -10.16 3.43 8.51
C THR A 57 -10.43 3.38 7.01
N ALA A 58 -11.17 2.36 6.55
CA ALA A 58 -11.52 2.19 5.15
C ALA A 58 -12.42 3.34 4.62
N ASP A 59 -13.34 3.85 5.43
CA ASP A 59 -14.16 5.03 5.09
C ASP A 59 -13.29 6.27 4.84
N GLY A 60 -12.24 6.45 5.66
CA GLY A 60 -11.26 7.51 5.46
C GLY A 60 -10.51 7.37 4.13
N LEU A 61 -10.08 6.14 3.80
CA LEU A 61 -9.41 5.85 2.52
C LEU A 61 -10.38 6.06 1.34
N LEU A 62 -11.61 5.56 1.43
CA LEU A 62 -12.64 5.73 0.40
C LEU A 62 -12.92 7.20 0.12
N LYS A 63 -13.02 8.03 1.16
CA LYS A 63 -13.17 9.48 1.01
C LYS A 63 -11.99 10.08 0.24
N ASN A 64 -10.76 9.70 0.56
CA ASN A 64 -9.57 10.18 -0.14
C ASN A 64 -9.60 9.76 -1.62
N VAL A 65 -9.89 8.49 -1.91
CA VAL A 65 -10.04 7.97 -3.28
C VAL A 65 -11.04 8.78 -4.09
N ASN A 66 -12.19 9.09 -3.50
CA ASN A 66 -13.26 9.81 -4.18
C ASN A 66 -12.97 11.31 -4.38
N THR A 67 -12.04 11.88 -3.64
CA THR A 67 -11.63 13.30 -3.77
C THR A 67 -10.33 13.47 -4.55
N SER A 68 -9.57 12.40 -4.76
CA SER A 68 -8.32 12.42 -5.52
C SER A 68 -8.58 12.44 -7.03
N PRO A 69 -7.92 13.32 -7.81
CA PRO A 69 -8.05 13.34 -9.27
C PRO A 69 -7.64 12.02 -9.95
N PHE A 70 -6.77 11.25 -9.31
CA PHE A 70 -6.27 9.96 -9.81
C PHE A 70 -6.79 8.77 -9.00
N GLY A 71 -7.78 8.98 -8.13
CA GLY A 71 -8.36 7.92 -7.31
C GLY A 71 -7.37 7.30 -6.30
N VAL A 72 -6.27 7.98 -5.97
CA VAL A 72 -5.29 7.46 -5.02
C VAL A 72 -5.69 7.77 -3.58
N SER A 73 -5.56 6.78 -2.70
CA SER A 73 -5.95 6.86 -1.29
C SER A 73 -5.00 7.70 -0.43
N SER A 74 -3.70 7.68 -0.76
CA SER A 74 -2.68 8.32 0.05
C SER A 74 -2.67 9.85 -0.14
N GLY A 75 -2.85 10.58 0.96
CA GLY A 75 -2.68 12.04 1.00
C GLY A 75 -1.23 12.49 1.19
N LYS A 76 -0.32 11.55 1.51
CA LYS A 76 1.10 11.83 1.77
C LYS A 76 1.97 11.04 0.80
N ILE A 77 2.80 11.74 0.05
CA ILE A 77 3.67 11.16 -0.97
C ILE A 77 5.12 11.21 -0.46
N PHE A 78 5.56 10.10 0.08
CA PHE A 78 6.89 9.93 0.66
C PHE A 78 7.57 8.67 0.10
N TRP A 79 8.80 8.42 0.49
CA TRP A 79 9.59 7.27 0.04
C TRP A 79 8.85 5.94 0.29
N GLY A 80 8.57 5.20 -0.78
CA GLY A 80 7.78 3.97 -0.74
C GLY A 80 6.27 4.19 -0.89
N SER A 81 5.83 5.34 -1.42
CA SER A 81 4.40 5.67 -1.55
C SER A 81 3.57 4.62 -2.29
N ASN A 82 4.14 3.92 -3.29
CA ASN A 82 3.44 2.84 -3.99
C ASN A 82 3.17 1.63 -3.08
N GLY A 83 4.08 1.34 -2.13
CA GLY A 83 3.83 0.33 -1.10
C GLY A 83 2.63 0.70 -0.24
N VAL A 84 2.53 1.97 0.18
CA VAL A 84 1.38 2.48 0.94
C VAL A 84 0.09 2.38 0.14
N VAL A 85 0.11 2.72 -1.15
CA VAL A 85 -1.07 2.55 -2.03
C VAL A 85 -1.52 1.09 -2.09
N CYS A 86 -0.59 0.14 -2.13
CA CYS A 86 -0.92 -1.28 -2.09
C CYS A 86 -1.44 -1.73 -0.70
N ASP A 87 -0.87 -1.23 0.39
CA ASP A 87 -1.34 -1.48 1.76
C ASP A 87 -2.76 -0.92 1.97
N ASP A 88 -3.04 0.27 1.45
CA ASP A 88 -4.39 0.88 1.47
C ASP A 88 -5.39 0.04 0.66
N ALA A 89 -4.99 -0.48 -0.50
CA ALA A 89 -5.83 -1.39 -1.29
C ALA A 89 -6.12 -2.69 -0.52
N HIS A 90 -5.13 -3.26 0.18
CA HIS A 90 -5.33 -4.42 1.05
C HIS A 90 -6.36 -4.11 2.14
N MET A 91 -6.25 -2.94 2.77
CA MET A 91 -7.19 -2.47 3.80
C MET A 91 -8.61 -2.35 3.27
N LEU A 92 -8.79 -1.77 2.08
CA LEU A 92 -10.09 -1.64 1.42
C LEU A 92 -10.68 -3.02 1.08
N LEU A 93 -9.88 -3.97 0.63
CA LEU A 93 -10.34 -5.35 0.37
C LEU A 93 -10.72 -6.09 1.66
N LEU A 94 -10.02 -5.86 2.77
CA LEU A 94 -10.41 -6.40 4.07
C LEU A 94 -11.77 -5.82 4.51
N ALA A 95 -11.98 -4.51 4.35
CA ALA A 95 -13.27 -3.87 4.65
C ALA A 95 -14.40 -4.39 3.74
N TYR A 96 -14.12 -4.65 2.47
CA TYR A 96 -15.05 -5.33 1.57
C TYR A 96 -15.41 -6.73 2.06
N ASP A 97 -14.45 -7.52 2.49
CA ASP A 97 -14.70 -8.87 3.03
C ASP A 97 -15.61 -8.83 4.26
N LEU A 98 -15.47 -7.84 5.12
CA LEU A 98 -16.29 -7.66 6.33
C LEU A 98 -17.70 -7.17 6.03
N SER A 99 -17.83 -6.16 5.17
CA SER A 99 -19.12 -5.44 4.98
C SER A 99 -19.86 -5.81 3.71
N LYS A 100 -19.18 -6.40 2.73
CA LYS A 100 -19.67 -6.62 1.35
C LYS A 100 -20.03 -5.33 0.60
N ASN A 101 -19.61 -4.17 1.12
CA ASN A 101 -19.80 -2.91 0.41
C ASN A 101 -18.84 -2.82 -0.79
N THR A 102 -19.42 -2.82 -1.99
CA THR A 102 -18.69 -2.82 -3.27
C THR A 102 -17.86 -1.55 -3.51
N ASP A 103 -18.18 -0.44 -2.82
CA ASP A 103 -17.42 0.80 -2.95
C ASP A 103 -15.96 0.61 -2.49
N TYR A 104 -15.72 -0.21 -1.47
CA TYR A 104 -14.36 -0.56 -1.03
C TYR A 104 -13.62 -1.39 -2.08
N TYR A 105 -14.30 -2.33 -2.72
CA TYR A 105 -13.72 -3.15 -3.78
C TYR A 105 -13.31 -2.28 -4.99
N GLU A 106 -14.20 -1.40 -5.44
CA GLU A 106 -13.91 -0.50 -6.55
C GLU A 106 -12.81 0.53 -6.20
N ALA A 107 -12.76 0.99 -4.94
CA ALA A 107 -11.68 1.84 -4.46
C ALA A 107 -10.34 1.10 -4.45
N ALA A 108 -10.31 -0.18 -4.06
CA ALA A 108 -9.10 -1.00 -4.11
C ALA A 108 -8.61 -1.21 -5.56
N LYS A 109 -9.52 -1.44 -6.51
CA LYS A 109 -9.18 -1.51 -7.94
C LYS A 109 -8.52 -0.22 -8.43
N LYS A 110 -9.04 0.95 -8.05
CA LYS A 110 -8.44 2.24 -8.42
C LYS A 110 -7.01 2.38 -7.92
N GLN A 111 -6.66 1.81 -6.75
CA GLN A 111 -5.28 1.80 -6.28
C GLN A 111 -4.38 0.98 -7.22
N LEU A 112 -4.85 -0.19 -7.67
CA LEU A 112 -4.12 -0.99 -8.63
C LEU A 112 -4.02 -0.30 -10.00
N ASP A 113 -5.11 0.32 -10.47
CA ASP A 113 -5.11 1.12 -11.72
C ASP A 113 -4.08 2.25 -11.66
N TYR A 114 -3.95 2.93 -10.50
CA TYR A 114 -2.91 3.94 -10.28
C TYR A 114 -1.50 3.35 -10.44
N ILE A 115 -1.24 2.20 -9.86
CA ILE A 115 0.05 1.48 -9.98
C ILE A 115 0.32 1.09 -11.44
N LEU A 116 -0.71 0.68 -12.18
CA LEU A 116 -0.62 0.21 -13.55
C LEU A 116 -0.54 1.34 -14.61
N GLY A 117 -0.70 2.60 -14.21
CA GLY A 117 -0.48 3.73 -15.12
C GLY A 117 -1.56 4.81 -15.12
N CYS A 118 -2.70 4.63 -14.42
CA CYS A 118 -3.71 5.67 -14.24
C CYS A 118 -3.22 6.75 -13.23
N ASN A 119 -2.07 7.34 -13.51
CA ASN A 119 -1.38 8.31 -12.66
C ASN A 119 -0.88 9.50 -13.51
N PRO A 120 -0.40 10.61 -12.87
CA PRO A 120 0.01 11.82 -13.59
C PRO A 120 1.12 11.63 -14.63
N LEU A 121 1.89 10.55 -14.51
CA LEU A 121 3.05 10.28 -15.37
C LEU A 121 2.74 9.24 -16.46
N ASN A 122 1.57 8.60 -16.42
CA ASN A 122 1.21 7.49 -17.31
C ASN A 122 2.29 6.39 -17.31
N ILE A 123 2.84 6.07 -16.13
CA ILE A 123 3.88 5.06 -15.92
C ILE A 123 3.29 3.88 -15.14
N CYS A 124 3.43 2.66 -15.67
CA CYS A 124 3.29 1.46 -14.87
C CYS A 124 4.51 1.33 -13.94
N TYR A 125 4.27 1.37 -12.64
CA TYR A 125 5.35 1.26 -11.63
C TYR A 125 5.84 -0.17 -11.42
N ILE A 126 5.30 -1.14 -12.17
CA ILE A 126 5.75 -2.53 -12.15
C ILE A 126 6.70 -2.74 -13.33
N THR A 127 7.90 -3.23 -13.04
CA THR A 127 8.92 -3.46 -14.08
C THR A 127 8.46 -4.52 -15.08
N GLY A 128 8.63 -4.25 -16.37
CA GLY A 128 8.32 -5.18 -17.45
C GLY A 128 6.84 -5.35 -17.76
N GLU A 129 5.94 -4.63 -17.09
CA GLU A 129 4.50 -4.71 -17.29
C GLU A 129 3.95 -3.46 -18.00
N GLY A 130 2.99 -3.67 -18.89
CA GLY A 130 2.36 -2.57 -19.65
C GLY A 130 3.28 -1.94 -20.71
N VAL A 131 2.79 -0.86 -21.33
CA VAL A 131 3.46 -0.20 -22.47
C VAL A 131 4.56 0.75 -22.00
N ASN A 132 4.33 1.47 -20.90
CA ASN A 132 5.25 2.44 -20.34
C ASN A 132 5.58 2.08 -18.89
N SER A 133 6.49 1.12 -18.69
CA SER A 133 6.86 0.62 -17.37
C SER A 133 8.20 1.16 -16.89
N THR A 134 8.43 1.07 -15.57
CA THR A 134 9.75 1.26 -14.94
C THR A 134 10.77 0.32 -15.58
N LYS A 135 11.90 0.87 -16.03
CA LYS A 135 12.97 0.15 -16.74
C LYS A 135 14.30 0.14 -16.01
N ASN A 136 14.58 1.18 -15.21
CA ASN A 136 15.85 1.42 -14.57
C ASN A 136 15.69 1.47 -13.02
N PRO A 137 15.14 0.43 -12.37
CA PRO A 137 14.88 0.46 -10.94
C PRO A 137 16.20 0.54 -10.16
N HIS A 138 16.16 1.20 -9.00
CA HIS A 138 17.24 1.12 -8.03
C HIS A 138 17.24 -0.27 -7.37
N HIS A 139 17.77 -1.25 -8.10
CA HIS A 139 17.84 -2.66 -7.69
C HIS A 139 19.21 -3.22 -8.03
N ARG A 140 20.05 -3.44 -7.02
CA ARG A 140 21.45 -3.84 -7.19
C ARG A 140 21.65 -5.09 -8.06
N PRO A 141 20.86 -6.19 -7.90
CA PRO A 141 20.98 -7.35 -8.77
C PRO A 141 20.73 -7.02 -10.25
N SER A 142 19.65 -6.25 -10.55
CA SER A 142 19.36 -5.82 -11.93
C SER A 142 20.48 -4.97 -12.52
N GLY A 143 21.02 -4.04 -11.72
CA GLY A 143 22.16 -3.19 -12.13
C GLY A 143 23.42 -3.99 -12.41
N PHE A 144 23.71 -5.02 -11.60
CA PHE A 144 24.87 -5.87 -11.77
C PHE A 144 24.81 -6.75 -13.03
N ILE A 145 23.64 -7.35 -13.30
CA ILE A 145 23.45 -8.22 -14.49
C ILE A 145 23.10 -7.43 -15.77
N GLY A 146 22.88 -6.10 -15.67
CA GLY A 146 22.51 -5.25 -16.81
C GLY A 146 21.10 -5.57 -17.38
N LYS A 147 20.24 -6.22 -16.59
CA LYS A 147 18.90 -6.61 -17.02
C LYS A 147 17.90 -6.48 -15.88
N THR A 148 16.85 -5.72 -16.11
CA THR A 148 15.76 -5.56 -15.15
C THR A 148 14.87 -6.81 -15.12
N MET A 149 14.62 -7.34 -13.92
CA MET A 149 13.66 -8.42 -13.70
C MET A 149 12.24 -7.86 -13.83
N PRO A 150 11.31 -8.53 -14.51
CA PRO A 150 9.91 -8.10 -14.57
C PRO A 150 9.17 -8.37 -13.25
N GLY A 151 8.04 -7.69 -13.07
CA GLY A 151 7.13 -7.92 -11.94
C GLY A 151 7.51 -7.26 -10.62
N MET A 152 8.50 -6.35 -10.60
CA MET A 152 8.93 -5.66 -9.37
C MET A 152 8.28 -4.27 -9.27
N LEU A 153 7.67 -3.97 -8.13
CA LEU A 153 7.09 -2.67 -7.82
C LEU A 153 8.19 -1.67 -7.41
N ALA A 154 8.30 -0.56 -8.13
CA ALA A 154 9.12 0.57 -7.75
C ALA A 154 8.47 1.38 -6.62
N GLY A 155 9.28 1.99 -5.74
CA GLY A 155 8.84 2.76 -4.58
C GLY A 155 7.84 3.87 -4.86
N GLY A 156 7.91 4.47 -6.06
CA GLY A 156 6.96 5.46 -6.53
C GLY A 156 7.30 6.90 -6.18
N PRO A 157 6.39 7.84 -6.43
CA PRO A 157 6.63 9.25 -6.18
C PRO A 157 7.06 9.53 -4.74
N CYS A 158 8.05 10.43 -4.58
CA CYS A 158 8.57 10.87 -3.28
C CYS A 158 8.77 12.38 -3.25
N ALA A 159 7.86 13.12 -2.64
CA ALA A 159 7.93 14.58 -2.55
C ALA A 159 9.10 15.09 -1.67
N GLY A 160 9.67 14.22 -0.82
CA GLY A 160 10.81 14.55 0.02
C GLY A 160 12.14 14.63 -0.73
N LEU A 161 12.23 14.13 -1.97
CA LEU A 161 13.41 14.20 -2.87
C LEU A 161 14.72 13.85 -2.15
N HIS A 162 14.80 12.68 -1.51
CA HIS A 162 15.89 12.35 -0.58
C HIS A 162 17.22 12.01 -1.24
N ASP A 163 17.27 11.76 -2.56
CA ASP A 163 18.51 11.53 -3.31
C ASP A 163 18.89 12.71 -4.23
N ALA A 164 20.13 12.71 -4.71
CA ALA A 164 20.65 13.80 -5.52
C ALA A 164 19.91 13.96 -6.86
N VAL A 165 19.64 12.83 -7.53
CA VAL A 165 18.94 12.83 -8.82
C VAL A 165 17.50 13.33 -8.68
N ALA A 166 16.81 12.89 -7.63
CA ALA A 166 15.45 13.35 -7.35
C ALA A 166 15.44 14.87 -7.11
N ARG A 167 16.36 15.38 -6.30
CA ARG A 167 16.47 16.84 -6.05
C ARG A 167 16.73 17.63 -7.32
N GLU A 168 17.66 17.17 -8.15
CA GLU A 168 18.03 17.87 -9.37
C GLU A 168 16.89 17.88 -10.40
N MET A 169 16.22 16.74 -10.60
CA MET A 169 15.30 16.54 -11.72
C MET A 169 13.83 16.80 -11.38
N LEU A 170 13.47 16.79 -10.10
CA LEU A 170 12.07 16.79 -9.67
C LEU A 170 11.69 17.99 -8.79
N GLN A 171 12.63 18.84 -8.43
CA GLN A 171 12.35 20.03 -7.62
C GLN A 171 11.25 20.90 -8.26
N GLY A 172 10.25 21.29 -7.46
CA GLY A 172 9.12 22.12 -7.91
C GLY A 172 8.00 21.36 -8.61
N LYS A 173 8.10 20.03 -8.78
CA LYS A 173 7.02 19.23 -9.33
C LYS A 173 5.95 18.96 -8.27
N ALA A 174 4.70 18.71 -8.73
CA ALA A 174 3.63 18.28 -7.85
C ALA A 174 3.96 16.92 -7.19
N PRO A 175 3.52 16.66 -5.95
CA PRO A 175 3.91 15.46 -5.19
C PRO A 175 3.78 14.15 -5.96
N LEU A 176 2.64 13.89 -6.61
CA LEU A 176 2.40 12.68 -7.41
C LEU A 176 3.23 12.62 -8.70
N SER A 177 3.91 13.70 -9.10
CA SER A 177 4.82 13.76 -10.25
C SER A 177 6.30 13.70 -9.83
N CYS A 178 6.59 13.53 -8.53
CA CYS A 178 7.96 13.43 -8.00
C CYS A 178 8.51 12.00 -8.14
N TYR A 179 8.59 11.49 -9.36
CA TYR A 179 9.14 10.18 -9.71
C TYR A 179 10.05 10.30 -10.93
N ILE A 180 11.16 9.56 -10.93
CA ILE A 180 12.04 9.42 -12.07
C ILE A 180 12.54 7.97 -12.19
N ASP A 181 12.41 7.38 -13.39
CA ASP A 181 12.93 6.05 -13.69
C ASP A 181 14.46 6.12 -13.92
N ASN A 182 15.22 6.20 -12.83
CA ASN A 182 16.67 6.28 -12.83
C ASN A 182 17.25 5.40 -11.71
N ILE A 183 18.24 4.57 -12.06
CA ILE A 183 18.91 3.66 -11.13
C ILE A 183 19.58 4.37 -9.94
N GLN A 184 19.93 5.65 -10.08
CA GLN A 184 20.54 6.46 -9.03
C GLN A 184 19.51 7.05 -8.05
N SER A 185 18.20 7.07 -8.43
CA SER A 185 17.15 7.61 -7.58
C SER A 185 16.58 6.54 -6.66
N TYR A 186 17.22 6.35 -5.51
CA TYR A 186 16.73 5.38 -4.53
C TYR A 186 15.41 5.83 -3.88
N SER A 187 15.18 7.11 -3.67
CA SER A 187 13.99 7.59 -2.99
C SER A 187 12.71 7.47 -3.81
N THR A 188 12.81 7.32 -5.13
CA THR A 188 11.65 7.17 -6.01
C THR A 188 11.56 5.81 -6.68
N ASN A 189 12.72 5.19 -6.96
CA ASN A 189 12.81 4.03 -7.85
C ASN A 189 13.39 2.76 -7.18
N GLU A 190 13.49 2.74 -5.84
CA GLU A 190 13.94 1.57 -5.09
C GLU A 190 12.92 0.41 -5.21
N ILE A 191 13.45 -0.82 -5.18
CA ILE A 191 12.66 -2.05 -5.07
C ILE A 191 12.81 -2.61 -3.65
N ALA A 192 11.68 -2.88 -2.98
CA ALA A 192 11.67 -3.49 -1.65
C ALA A 192 10.67 -4.63 -1.56
N ILE A 193 11.03 -5.71 -0.85
CA ILE A 193 10.20 -6.91 -0.70
C ILE A 193 8.86 -6.57 -0.04
N TYR A 194 8.88 -5.75 0.99
CA TYR A 194 7.68 -5.36 1.74
C TYR A 194 6.72 -4.45 0.96
N TRP A 195 7.13 -3.80 -0.12
CA TRP A 195 6.21 -3.10 -1.03
C TRP A 195 5.60 -4.06 -2.06
N ASN A 196 6.35 -5.09 -2.45
CA ASN A 196 5.88 -6.11 -3.38
C ASN A 196 4.90 -7.11 -2.74
N SER A 197 5.02 -7.37 -1.44
CA SER A 197 4.13 -8.27 -0.71
C SER A 197 2.65 -7.87 -0.81
N PRO A 198 2.23 -6.63 -0.46
CA PRO A 198 0.83 -6.22 -0.64
C PRO A 198 0.41 -6.17 -2.11
N LEU A 199 1.31 -5.84 -3.05
CA LEU A 199 0.97 -5.92 -4.47
C LEU A 199 0.53 -7.33 -4.89
N VAL A 200 1.29 -8.36 -4.51
CA VAL A 200 0.94 -9.76 -4.81
C VAL A 200 -0.43 -10.11 -4.23
N TYR A 201 -0.70 -9.70 -3.00
CA TYR A 201 -1.99 -9.94 -2.35
C TYR A 201 -3.15 -9.31 -3.11
N ILE A 202 -3.06 -8.01 -3.45
CA ILE A 202 -4.17 -7.31 -4.12
C ILE A 202 -4.41 -7.82 -5.55
N VAL A 203 -3.36 -8.16 -6.29
CA VAL A 203 -3.49 -8.74 -7.64
C VAL A 203 -4.20 -10.09 -7.58
N ALA A 204 -3.80 -10.97 -6.64
CA ALA A 204 -4.46 -12.25 -6.42
C ALA A 204 -5.92 -12.09 -5.99
N LYS A 205 -6.18 -11.18 -5.05
CA LYS A 205 -7.53 -10.97 -4.48
C LYS A 205 -8.50 -10.34 -5.50
N LEU A 206 -8.01 -9.52 -6.42
CA LEU A 206 -8.79 -8.93 -7.50
C LEU A 206 -8.98 -9.88 -8.70
N GLY A 207 -8.44 -11.12 -8.62
CA GLY A 207 -8.63 -12.14 -9.66
C GLY A 207 -7.84 -11.88 -10.94
N MET A 208 -6.69 -11.22 -10.85
CA MET A 208 -5.79 -10.90 -11.98
C MET A 208 -4.62 -11.88 -12.13
N LEU A 209 -4.62 -13.00 -11.38
CA LEU A 209 -3.68 -14.11 -11.51
C LEU A 209 -4.34 -15.31 -12.17
#